data_92134a3ab85498875cb07b7aa364ab18
#
_entry.id   92134a3ab85498875cb07b7aa364ab18
#
_cell.length_a   1.000
_cell.length_b   1.000
_cell.length_c   1.000
_cell.angle_alpha   90.00
_cell.angle_beta   90.00
_cell.angle_gamma   90.00
#
_symmetry.space_group_name_H-M   'P 1'
#
loop_
_entity.id
_entity.type
_entity.pdbx_description
1 polymer ?
#
loop_
_entity_poly.entity_id
_entity_poly.type
_entity_poly.pdbx_seq_one_letter_code
_entity_poly.pdbx_strand_id
1 'polypeptide(L)'
;LKEGPADDMWFLEPRVHDDVFNQGTGGHLDEFCRFINDSTVLLAWPDDAETDGVAALTRGRMAVNERILIKAGLRVVKVPVPVTEYHPHAVDSTRSYDRRVLLARYPDLHHGDTIRYIDAASYLNFLITNGRVFVPAYWHEGLPMEMRTKDERMQAILQQYFPDRRIVPVDPRAINKYGGGMHCWTQQQPRSSD
;
A
#
# COMPACT_ATOMS: atom_id res chain seq x y z
N LEU A 1 -14.68 -0.09 23.20
CA LEU A 1 -13.76 0.90 22.64
C LEU A 1 -14.37 2.26 22.88
N LYS A 2 -13.62 3.20 23.47
CA LYS A 2 -14.15 4.49 23.90
C LYS A 2 -14.30 5.42 22.69
N GLU A 3 -15.42 6.14 22.68
CA GLU A 3 -15.67 7.24 21.77
C GLU A 3 -14.55 8.28 21.90
N GLY A 4 -13.84 8.52 20.80
CA GLY A 4 -12.75 9.48 20.75
C GLY A 4 -12.10 9.56 19.38
N PRO A 5 -11.07 10.40 19.18
CA PRO A 5 -10.38 10.54 17.89
C PRO A 5 -9.86 9.23 17.32
N ALA A 6 -9.61 8.21 18.15
CA ALA A 6 -9.19 6.89 17.71
C ALA A 6 -10.29 6.15 16.93
N ASP A 7 -11.56 6.40 17.25
CA ASP A 7 -12.68 5.72 16.57
C ASP A 7 -12.83 6.21 15.12
N ASP A 8 -12.54 7.48 14.86
CA ASP A 8 -12.56 8.05 13.50
C ASP A 8 -11.50 7.40 12.59
N MET A 9 -10.43 6.84 13.14
CA MET A 9 -9.38 6.17 12.37
C MET A 9 -9.79 4.81 11.79
N TRP A 10 -10.78 4.16 12.38
CA TRP A 10 -11.32 2.89 11.88
C TRP A 10 -12.12 3.05 10.58
N PHE A 11 -12.44 4.28 10.20
CA PHE A 11 -13.19 4.62 9.00
C PHE A 11 -12.32 5.27 7.92
N LEU A 12 -10.99 5.04 7.95
CA LEU A 12 -10.12 5.49 6.87
C LEU A 12 -10.46 4.77 5.57
N GLU A 13 -10.59 5.57 4.52
CA GLU A 13 -10.85 5.04 3.19
C GLU A 13 -9.62 4.30 2.65
N PRO A 14 -9.77 3.05 2.17
CA PRO A 14 -8.68 2.31 1.56
C PRO A 14 -8.23 2.92 0.24
N ARG A 15 -7.07 2.52 -0.25
CA ARG A 15 -6.65 2.85 -1.60
C ARG A 15 -7.55 2.16 -2.62
N VAL A 16 -7.75 2.82 -3.77
CA VAL A 16 -8.65 2.31 -4.81
C VAL A 16 -8.22 0.94 -5.37
N HIS A 17 -6.93 0.62 -5.35
CA HIS A 17 -6.47 -0.68 -5.81
C HIS A 17 -7.10 -1.85 -5.03
N ASP A 18 -7.62 -1.61 -3.83
CA ASP A 18 -8.35 -2.62 -3.06
C ASP A 18 -9.77 -2.87 -3.60
N ASP A 19 -10.32 -1.97 -4.42
CA ASP A 19 -11.66 -2.09 -5.00
C ASP A 19 -11.65 -2.59 -6.46
N VAL A 20 -10.50 -2.53 -7.12
CA VAL A 20 -10.34 -2.99 -8.49
C VAL A 20 -10.08 -4.50 -8.50
N PHE A 21 -10.22 -5.16 -9.64
CA PHE A 21 -9.82 -6.57 -9.80
C PHE A 21 -8.38 -6.75 -9.38
N ASN A 22 -8.14 -7.23 -8.17
CA ASN A 22 -6.81 -7.28 -7.61
C ASN A 22 -6.63 -8.41 -6.62
N GLN A 23 -5.40 -8.63 -6.29
CA GLN A 23 -4.92 -9.41 -5.16
C GLN A 23 -4.75 -8.47 -3.93
N GLY A 24 -5.72 -7.56 -3.72
CA GLY A 24 -5.64 -6.55 -2.68
C GLY A 24 -5.71 -7.11 -1.27
N THR A 25 -5.54 -6.23 -0.31
CA THR A 25 -5.48 -6.57 1.12
C THR A 25 -6.83 -6.44 1.82
N GLY A 26 -7.88 -6.02 1.11
CA GLY A 26 -9.18 -5.73 1.70
C GLY A 26 -9.18 -4.44 2.53
N GLY A 27 -8.32 -3.48 2.20
CA GLY A 27 -8.26 -2.18 2.85
C GLY A 27 -7.41 -2.15 4.12
N HIS A 28 -6.41 -3.01 4.24
CA HIS A 28 -5.49 -3.00 5.38
C HIS A 28 -4.79 -1.66 5.52
N LEU A 29 -4.75 -1.14 6.75
CA LEU A 29 -4.23 0.18 7.07
C LEU A 29 -2.75 0.36 6.71
N ASP A 30 -1.93 -0.65 6.91
CA ASP A 30 -0.50 -0.65 6.65
C ASP A 30 -0.12 -0.53 5.15
N GLU A 31 -1.11 -0.56 4.26
CA GLU A 31 -0.94 -0.29 2.85
C GLU A 31 -1.00 1.22 2.50
N PHE A 32 -1.64 2.03 3.33
CA PHE A 32 -1.83 3.44 3.01
C PHE A 32 -1.59 4.42 4.15
N CYS A 33 -1.47 3.95 5.41
CA CYS A 33 -1.23 4.79 6.57
C CYS A 33 -0.36 4.06 7.61
N ARG A 34 0.76 4.66 8.03
CA ARG A 34 1.68 4.07 9.02
C ARG A 34 2.21 5.09 10.00
N PHE A 35 2.13 4.77 11.30
CA PHE A 35 2.85 5.52 12.33
C PHE A 35 4.36 5.33 12.20
N ILE A 36 5.10 6.42 12.40
CA ILE A 36 6.56 6.44 12.52
C ILE A 36 7.02 6.86 13.91
N ASN A 37 6.15 7.51 14.65
CA ASN A 37 6.26 7.82 16.09
C ASN A 37 4.86 8.11 16.64
N ASP A 38 4.77 8.49 17.92
CA ASP A 38 3.52 8.66 18.66
C ASP A 38 2.59 9.75 18.10
N SER A 39 3.11 10.67 17.29
CA SER A 39 2.36 11.84 16.81
C SER A 39 2.43 12.06 15.31
N THR A 40 3.17 11.21 14.58
CA THR A 40 3.39 11.38 13.14
C THR A 40 3.04 10.12 12.38
N VAL A 41 2.24 10.29 11.32
CA VAL A 41 1.86 9.23 10.39
C VAL A 41 2.33 9.54 8.98
N LEU A 42 2.75 8.52 8.26
CA LEU A 42 2.92 8.56 6.82
C LEU A 42 1.57 8.21 6.18
N LEU A 43 1.18 8.98 5.17
CA LEU A 43 -0.05 8.76 4.40
C LEU A 43 0.31 8.65 2.91
N ALA A 44 -0.13 7.56 2.29
CA ALA A 44 0.05 7.34 0.86
C ALA A 44 -0.60 8.47 0.05
N TRP A 45 0.15 9.05 -0.88
CA TRP A 45 -0.34 10.19 -1.65
C TRP A 45 0.17 10.13 -3.08
N PRO A 46 -0.68 9.78 -4.06
CA PRO A 46 -0.32 9.88 -5.47
C PRO A 46 0.10 11.30 -5.83
N ASP A 47 1.13 11.46 -6.62
CA ASP A 47 1.60 12.78 -7.05
C ASP A 47 0.53 13.50 -7.90
N ASP A 48 0.48 14.83 -7.84
CA ASP A 48 -0.54 15.61 -8.55
C ASP A 48 -0.44 15.46 -10.07
N ALA A 49 0.74 15.14 -10.58
CA ALA A 49 0.98 14.84 -11.99
C ALA A 49 0.39 13.50 -12.46
N GLU A 50 0.05 12.60 -11.53
CA GLU A 50 -0.60 11.33 -11.85
C GLU A 50 -2.07 11.56 -12.15
N THR A 51 -2.44 11.46 -13.43
CA THR A 51 -3.78 11.79 -13.93
C THR A 51 -4.65 10.57 -14.22
N ASP A 52 -4.14 9.35 -14.02
CA ASP A 52 -4.97 8.16 -14.18
C ASP A 52 -6.10 8.10 -13.13
N GLY A 53 -7.18 7.39 -13.48
CA GLY A 53 -8.39 7.34 -12.66
C GLY A 53 -8.15 6.75 -11.26
N VAL A 54 -7.23 5.80 -11.13
CA VAL A 54 -6.89 5.16 -9.84
C VAL A 54 -6.17 6.15 -8.93
N ALA A 55 -5.21 6.91 -9.47
CA ALA A 55 -4.49 7.94 -8.72
C ALA A 55 -5.44 9.07 -8.28
N ALA A 56 -6.32 9.54 -9.15
CA ALA A 56 -7.29 10.59 -8.84
C ALA A 56 -8.25 10.19 -7.72
N LEU A 57 -8.84 8.99 -7.79
CA LEU A 57 -9.72 8.45 -6.75
C LEU A 57 -8.97 8.22 -5.45
N THR A 58 -7.75 7.67 -5.51
CA THR A 58 -6.91 7.47 -4.32
C THR A 58 -6.62 8.80 -3.63
N ARG A 59 -6.25 9.86 -4.37
CA ARG A 59 -6.07 11.19 -3.78
C ARG A 59 -7.33 11.70 -3.07
N GLY A 60 -8.50 11.51 -3.68
CA GLY A 60 -9.77 11.89 -3.07
C GLY A 60 -9.99 11.22 -1.71
N ARG A 61 -9.77 9.91 -1.62
CA ARG A 61 -9.87 9.14 -0.36
C ARG A 61 -8.81 9.56 0.65
N MET A 62 -7.57 9.71 0.22
CA MET A 62 -6.48 10.14 1.11
C MET A 62 -6.68 11.58 1.64
N ALA A 63 -7.33 12.46 0.87
CA ALA A 63 -7.70 13.79 1.36
C ALA A 63 -8.76 13.74 2.48
N VAL A 64 -9.66 12.76 2.47
CA VAL A 64 -10.57 12.51 3.59
C VAL A 64 -9.78 12.01 4.81
N ASN A 65 -8.91 11.02 4.61
CA ASN A 65 -8.08 10.46 5.66
C ASN A 65 -7.16 11.50 6.31
N GLU A 66 -6.55 12.38 5.51
CA GLU A 66 -5.71 13.49 6.01
C GLU A 66 -6.48 14.35 7.00
N ARG A 67 -7.73 14.73 6.67
CA ARG A 67 -8.57 15.55 7.57
C ARG A 67 -8.89 14.83 8.88
N ILE A 68 -9.19 13.53 8.82
CA ILE A 68 -9.45 12.71 10.00
C ILE A 68 -8.21 12.65 10.90
N LEU A 69 -7.04 12.37 10.31
CA LEU A 69 -5.77 12.26 11.04
C LEU A 69 -5.35 13.59 11.68
N ILE A 70 -5.50 14.71 10.95
CA ILE A 70 -5.22 16.05 11.50
C ILE A 70 -6.19 16.39 12.63
N LYS A 71 -7.49 16.10 12.48
CA LYS A 71 -8.48 16.30 13.55
C LYS A 71 -8.14 15.47 14.78
N ALA A 72 -7.55 14.30 14.62
CA ALA A 72 -7.06 13.46 15.71
C ALA A 72 -5.75 13.98 16.35
N GLY A 73 -5.23 15.13 15.92
CA GLY A 73 -4.02 15.75 16.46
C GLY A 73 -2.72 15.17 15.90
N LEU A 74 -2.78 14.38 14.83
CA LEU A 74 -1.61 13.76 14.23
C LEU A 74 -0.97 14.66 13.16
N ARG A 75 0.35 14.62 13.10
CA ARG A 75 1.12 15.18 11.99
C ARG A 75 1.09 14.20 10.82
N VAL A 76 0.58 14.63 9.67
CA VAL A 76 0.51 13.84 8.47
C VAL A 76 1.67 14.17 7.54
N VAL A 77 2.38 13.16 7.07
CA VAL A 77 3.45 13.27 6.07
C VAL A 77 3.03 12.49 4.84
N LYS A 78 2.81 13.20 3.74
CA LYS A 78 2.46 12.62 2.44
C LYS A 78 3.66 11.93 1.82
N VAL A 79 3.49 10.67 1.43
CA VAL A 79 4.54 9.87 0.80
C VAL A 79 4.07 9.34 -0.56
N PRO A 80 4.99 9.13 -1.51
CA PRO A 80 4.61 8.65 -2.84
C PRO A 80 3.91 7.29 -2.76
N VAL A 81 3.14 6.98 -3.80
CA VAL A 81 2.66 5.63 -4.09
C VAL A 81 3.46 5.07 -5.26
N PRO A 82 3.65 3.75 -5.36
CA PRO A 82 4.23 3.14 -6.54
C PRO A 82 3.46 3.53 -7.81
N VAL A 83 4.14 3.55 -8.94
CA VAL A 83 3.47 3.70 -10.25
C VAL A 83 2.50 2.53 -10.42
N THR A 84 1.26 2.83 -10.84
CA THR A 84 0.25 1.79 -11.06
C THR A 84 0.62 0.94 -12.26
N GLU A 85 0.86 -0.34 -12.05
CA GLU A 85 1.10 -1.33 -13.09
C GLU A 85 -0.15 -2.18 -13.29
N TYR A 86 -0.61 -2.27 -14.53
CA TYR A 86 -1.76 -3.07 -14.90
C TYR A 86 -1.33 -4.39 -15.53
N HIS A 87 -1.83 -5.49 -15.00
CA HIS A 87 -1.56 -6.83 -15.50
C HIS A 87 -2.82 -7.45 -16.11
N PRO A 88 -2.73 -8.11 -17.27
CA PRO A 88 -3.85 -8.87 -17.81
C PRO A 88 -4.05 -10.17 -17.03
N HIS A 89 -5.30 -10.55 -16.80
CA HIS A 89 -5.69 -11.83 -16.23
C HIS A 89 -6.80 -12.45 -17.07
N ALA A 90 -6.54 -13.62 -17.62
CA ALA A 90 -7.56 -14.41 -18.30
C ALA A 90 -8.39 -15.17 -17.25
N VAL A 91 -9.68 -14.89 -17.21
CA VAL A 91 -10.63 -15.51 -16.28
C VAL A 91 -10.80 -16.99 -16.62
N ASP A 92 -10.50 -17.84 -15.67
CA ASP A 92 -10.58 -19.30 -15.83
C ASP A 92 -11.48 -19.92 -14.74
N SER A 93 -12.69 -20.31 -15.12
CA SER A 93 -13.67 -20.92 -14.23
C SER A 93 -13.22 -22.24 -13.59
N THR A 94 -12.15 -22.87 -14.09
CA THR A 94 -11.57 -24.07 -13.48
C THR A 94 -10.67 -23.74 -12.29
N ARG A 95 -10.14 -22.51 -12.23
CA ARG A 95 -9.34 -22.04 -11.11
C ARG A 95 -10.22 -21.72 -9.92
N SER A 96 -9.85 -22.24 -8.77
CA SER A 96 -10.60 -22.04 -7.52
C SER A 96 -10.79 -20.57 -7.15
N TYR A 97 -9.79 -19.73 -7.35
CA TYR A 97 -9.85 -18.31 -7.07
C TYR A 97 -10.84 -17.60 -7.99
N ASP A 98 -10.70 -17.75 -9.31
CA ASP A 98 -11.57 -17.09 -10.29
C ASP A 98 -13.04 -17.46 -10.06
N ARG A 99 -13.32 -18.75 -9.84
CA ARG A 99 -14.67 -19.22 -9.60
C ARG A 99 -15.28 -18.66 -8.30
N ARG A 100 -14.54 -18.68 -7.20
CA ARG A 100 -15.08 -18.31 -5.87
C ARG A 100 -15.05 -16.83 -5.60
N VAL A 101 -14.17 -16.09 -6.25
CA VAL A 101 -13.98 -14.66 -5.99
C VAL A 101 -14.44 -13.83 -7.18
N LEU A 102 -13.85 -14.00 -8.35
CA LEU A 102 -14.15 -13.14 -9.50
C LEU A 102 -15.56 -13.40 -10.04
N LEU A 103 -15.86 -14.63 -10.44
CA LEU A 103 -17.16 -14.96 -11.05
C LEU A 103 -18.32 -14.88 -10.07
N ALA A 104 -18.08 -15.10 -8.77
CA ALA A 104 -19.11 -14.94 -7.76
C ALA A 104 -19.44 -13.46 -7.46
N ARG A 105 -18.43 -12.58 -7.54
CA ARG A 105 -18.58 -11.15 -7.23
C ARG A 105 -19.02 -10.32 -8.43
N TYR A 106 -18.66 -10.75 -9.63
CA TYR A 106 -18.92 -10.04 -10.88
C TYR A 106 -19.71 -10.93 -11.86
N PRO A 107 -21.07 -10.87 -11.83
CA PRO A 107 -21.92 -11.75 -12.62
C PRO A 107 -21.74 -11.64 -14.14
N ASP A 108 -21.25 -10.48 -14.59
CA ASP A 108 -21.04 -10.20 -16.02
C ASP A 108 -19.69 -10.74 -16.55
N LEU A 109 -18.84 -11.29 -15.66
CA LEU A 109 -17.62 -11.95 -16.07
C LEU A 109 -17.85 -13.42 -16.43
N HIS A 110 -17.21 -13.86 -17.50
CA HIS A 110 -17.29 -15.21 -18.00
C HIS A 110 -15.91 -15.85 -18.16
N HIS A 111 -15.90 -17.17 -18.25
CA HIS A 111 -14.69 -17.91 -18.59
C HIS A 111 -14.16 -17.48 -19.96
N GLY A 112 -12.88 -17.15 -20.04
CA GLY A 112 -12.21 -16.67 -21.24
C GLY A 112 -12.13 -15.14 -21.36
N ASP A 113 -12.88 -14.40 -20.54
CA ASP A 113 -12.74 -12.95 -20.50
C ASP A 113 -11.34 -12.55 -20.02
N THR A 114 -10.88 -11.39 -20.45
CA THR A 114 -9.63 -10.81 -19.96
C THR A 114 -9.93 -9.55 -19.18
N ILE A 115 -9.55 -9.55 -17.91
CA ILE A 115 -9.61 -8.38 -17.04
C ILE A 115 -8.22 -7.77 -16.86
N ARG A 116 -8.18 -6.52 -16.40
CA ARG A 116 -6.94 -5.87 -15.94
C ARG A 116 -6.98 -5.77 -14.44
N TYR A 117 -5.93 -6.21 -13.77
CA TYR A 117 -5.78 -6.09 -12.32
C TYR A 117 -4.50 -5.33 -11.96
N ILE A 118 -4.40 -4.87 -10.74
CA ILE A 118 -3.22 -4.23 -10.16
C ILE A 118 -2.81 -4.99 -8.91
N ASP A 119 -1.50 -5.18 -8.73
CA ASP A 119 -0.94 -5.81 -7.53
C ASP A 119 -1.08 -4.88 -6.31
N ALA A 120 -1.10 -5.46 -5.11
CA ALA A 120 -1.10 -4.71 -3.85
C ALA A 120 0.26 -4.06 -3.59
N ALA A 121 0.61 -3.06 -4.39
CA ALA A 121 1.88 -2.37 -4.31
C ALA A 121 1.81 -1.17 -3.36
N SER A 122 2.66 -1.15 -2.34
CA SER A 122 2.72 -0.04 -1.38
C SER A 122 4.11 0.16 -0.81
N TYR A 123 4.57 1.42 -0.74
CA TYR A 123 5.78 1.78 0.02
C TYR A 123 5.58 1.73 1.53
N LEU A 124 4.33 1.81 2.01
CA LEU A 124 4.04 1.83 3.45
C LEU A 124 4.05 0.46 4.10
N ASN A 125 4.09 -0.60 3.30
CA ASN A 125 4.24 -1.96 3.81
C ASN A 125 5.72 -2.31 4.12
N PHE A 126 6.47 -1.32 4.65
CA PHE A 126 7.85 -1.49 5.08
C PHE A 126 7.96 -2.22 6.42
N LEU A 127 9.09 -2.87 6.67
CA LEU A 127 9.37 -3.61 7.89
C LEU A 127 10.47 -2.93 8.70
N ILE A 128 10.18 -2.63 9.96
CA ILE A 128 11.14 -2.09 10.91
C ILE A 128 11.75 -3.23 11.72
N THR A 129 13.06 -3.30 11.74
CA THR A 129 13.82 -4.28 12.55
C THR A 129 14.93 -3.59 13.34
N ASN A 130 15.69 -4.37 14.11
CA ASN A 130 16.85 -3.85 14.84
C ASN A 130 17.91 -3.33 13.87
N GLY A 131 18.13 -2.01 13.85
CA GLY A 131 19.13 -1.35 13.03
C GLY A 131 18.82 -1.24 11.53
N ARG A 132 17.66 -1.71 11.06
CA ARG A 132 17.29 -1.64 9.64
C ARG A 132 15.81 -1.33 9.46
N VAL A 133 15.51 -0.70 8.32
CA VAL A 133 14.16 -0.59 7.77
C VAL A 133 14.19 -1.16 6.36
N PHE A 134 13.47 -2.23 6.13
CA PHE A 134 13.29 -2.81 4.79
C PHE A 134 12.12 -2.10 4.12
N VAL A 135 12.39 -1.44 3.00
CA VAL A 135 11.39 -0.67 2.26
C VAL A 135 11.12 -1.30 0.89
N PRO A 136 9.86 -1.41 0.47
CA PRO A 136 9.53 -1.79 -0.90
C PRO A 136 10.23 -0.89 -1.91
N ALA A 137 10.80 -1.49 -2.96
CA ALA A 137 11.37 -0.80 -4.10
C ALA A 137 10.98 -1.56 -5.37
N TYR A 138 10.44 -0.85 -6.33
CA TYR A 138 9.78 -1.44 -7.51
C TYR A 138 10.58 -1.28 -8.79
N TRP A 139 11.52 -0.33 -8.83
CA TRP A 139 12.28 -0.06 -10.04
C TRP A 139 13.33 -1.15 -10.32
N HIS A 140 13.42 -1.53 -11.57
CA HIS A 140 14.54 -2.27 -12.14
C HIS A 140 14.84 -1.76 -13.55
N GLU A 141 15.96 -2.17 -14.11
CA GLU A 141 16.34 -1.80 -15.49
C GLU A 141 15.22 -2.16 -16.49
N GLY A 142 14.89 -1.20 -17.36
CA GLY A 142 13.81 -1.31 -18.34
C GLY A 142 12.47 -0.69 -17.89
N LEU A 143 12.30 -0.33 -16.60
CA LEU A 143 11.11 0.37 -16.13
C LEU A 143 11.28 1.90 -16.20
N PRO A 144 10.16 2.65 -16.19
CA PRO A 144 10.17 4.11 -16.18
C PRO A 144 11.01 4.70 -15.05
N MET A 145 11.77 5.73 -15.35
CA MET A 145 12.58 6.45 -14.36
C MET A 145 11.74 7.09 -13.23
N GLU A 146 10.48 7.37 -13.51
CA GLU A 146 9.54 7.85 -12.48
C GLU A 146 9.45 6.89 -11.29
N MET A 147 9.38 5.58 -11.54
CA MET A 147 9.35 4.57 -10.50
C MET A 147 10.61 4.60 -9.64
N ARG A 148 11.79 4.75 -10.26
CA ARG A 148 13.06 4.92 -9.55
C ARG A 148 13.06 6.17 -8.67
N THR A 149 12.58 7.28 -9.19
CA THR A 149 12.48 8.55 -8.45
C THR A 149 11.59 8.40 -7.23
N LYS A 150 10.47 7.68 -7.34
CA LYS A 150 9.57 7.40 -6.22
C LYS A 150 10.21 6.48 -5.18
N ASP A 151 10.93 5.43 -5.61
CA ASP A 151 11.69 4.55 -4.72
C ASP A 151 12.73 5.34 -3.92
N GLU A 152 13.54 6.16 -4.59
CA GLU A 152 14.58 6.99 -3.96
C GLU A 152 13.97 8.03 -2.99
N ARG A 153 12.85 8.66 -3.37
CA ARG A 153 12.13 9.60 -2.52
C ARG A 153 11.61 8.94 -1.25
N MET A 154 11.03 7.75 -1.34
CA MET A 154 10.54 7.03 -0.18
C MET A 154 11.69 6.62 0.76
N GLN A 155 12.81 6.14 0.21
CA GLN A 155 14.01 5.82 1.00
C GLN A 155 14.54 7.05 1.73
N ALA A 156 14.60 8.20 1.06
CA ALA A 156 15.05 9.46 1.67
C ALA A 156 14.11 9.91 2.80
N ILE A 157 12.80 9.80 2.63
CA ILE A 157 11.82 10.09 3.69
C ILE A 157 12.06 9.18 4.89
N LEU A 158 12.17 7.88 4.70
CA LEU A 158 12.40 6.95 5.81
C LEU A 158 13.73 7.20 6.50
N GLN A 159 14.79 7.57 5.76
CA GLN A 159 16.08 7.90 6.38
C GLN A 159 16.02 9.14 7.29
N GLN A 160 15.16 10.12 7.00
CA GLN A 160 14.94 11.28 7.88
C GLN A 160 14.30 10.89 9.21
N TYR A 161 13.37 9.91 9.20
CA TYR A 161 12.64 9.49 10.39
C TYR A 161 13.34 8.35 11.16
N PHE A 162 14.25 7.65 10.50
CA PHE A 162 15.03 6.56 11.09
C PHE A 162 16.53 6.79 10.87
N PRO A 163 17.11 7.91 11.41
CA PRO A 163 18.51 8.28 11.13
C PRO A 163 19.51 7.22 11.59
N ASP A 164 19.19 6.50 12.66
CA ASP A 164 20.06 5.47 13.24
C ASP A 164 19.84 4.08 12.63
N ARG A 165 19.03 3.97 11.58
CA ARG A 165 18.73 2.71 10.91
C ARG A 165 19.17 2.75 9.45
N ARG A 166 19.69 1.64 8.99
CA ARG A 166 19.98 1.47 7.55
C ARG A 166 18.68 1.23 6.80
N ILE A 167 18.39 2.04 5.78
CA ILE A 167 17.30 1.80 4.85
C ILE A 167 17.76 0.76 3.81
N VAL A 168 17.00 -0.31 3.65
CA VAL A 168 17.33 -1.43 2.75
C VAL A 168 16.18 -1.61 1.77
N PRO A 169 16.35 -1.23 0.48
CA PRO A 169 15.35 -1.48 -0.55
C PRO A 169 15.24 -2.97 -0.84
N VAL A 170 14.00 -3.44 -1.04
CA VAL A 170 13.69 -4.83 -1.37
C VAL A 170 12.59 -4.86 -2.41
N ASP A 171 12.73 -5.68 -3.44
CA ASP A 171 11.68 -5.92 -4.43
C ASP A 171 10.57 -6.81 -3.84
N PRO A 172 9.35 -6.29 -3.61
CA PRO A 172 8.26 -7.04 -2.98
C PRO A 172 7.32 -7.72 -3.98
N ARG A 173 7.52 -7.55 -5.31
CA ARG A 173 6.54 -7.96 -6.34
C ARG A 173 6.14 -9.42 -6.26
N ALA A 174 7.06 -10.31 -5.85
CA ALA A 174 6.76 -11.72 -5.71
C ALA A 174 5.66 -11.99 -4.66
N ILE A 175 5.61 -11.18 -3.58
CA ILE A 175 4.60 -11.30 -2.52
C ILE A 175 3.37 -10.42 -2.78
N ASN A 176 3.51 -9.27 -3.42
CA ASN A 176 2.38 -8.39 -3.75
C ASN A 176 1.30 -9.11 -4.58
N LYS A 177 1.70 -10.05 -5.44
CA LYS A 177 0.79 -10.89 -6.24
C LYS A 177 -0.18 -11.74 -5.41
N TYR A 178 0.15 -11.99 -4.15
CA TYR A 178 -0.67 -12.79 -3.24
C TYR A 178 -1.44 -11.93 -2.23
N GLY A 179 -1.43 -10.61 -2.41
CA GLY A 179 -2.04 -9.64 -1.52
C GLY A 179 -1.13 -9.26 -0.35
N GLY A 180 -0.85 -7.95 -0.23
CA GLY A 180 0.01 -7.39 0.80
C GLY A 180 1.50 -7.39 0.46
N GLY A 181 2.32 -6.93 1.40
CA GLY A 181 3.75 -6.77 1.25
C GLY A 181 4.54 -7.34 2.43
N MET A 182 5.76 -6.85 2.63
CA MET A 182 6.69 -7.40 3.63
C MET A 182 6.17 -7.34 5.06
N HIS A 183 5.46 -6.29 5.44
CA HIS A 183 4.90 -6.15 6.78
C HIS A 183 3.78 -7.17 7.01
N CYS A 184 2.87 -7.32 6.05
CA CYS A 184 1.76 -8.27 6.13
C CYS A 184 2.21 -9.74 6.27
N TRP A 185 3.38 -10.08 5.73
CA TRP A 185 3.93 -11.45 5.75
C TRP A 185 4.90 -11.70 6.90
N THR A 186 5.07 -10.75 7.81
CA THR A 186 5.99 -10.84 8.94
C THR A 186 5.29 -10.57 10.26
N GLN A 187 5.85 -11.10 11.32
CA GLN A 187 5.43 -10.80 12.68
C GLN A 187 6.65 -10.44 13.51
N GLN A 188 6.60 -9.31 14.22
CA GLN A 188 7.66 -8.88 15.12
C GLN A 188 7.54 -9.64 16.43
N GLN A 189 8.69 -10.12 16.90
CA GLN A 189 8.82 -10.65 18.25
C GLN A 189 9.71 -9.69 19.05
N PRO A 190 9.13 -8.94 20.02
CA PRO A 190 9.93 -8.11 20.92
C PRO A 190 10.93 -8.96 21.70
N ARG A 191 12.11 -8.40 22.00
CA ARG A 191 13.00 -9.03 22.97
C ARG A 191 12.35 -9.07 24.34
N SER A 192 12.50 -10.19 25.05
CA SER A 192 12.27 -10.20 26.48
C SER A 192 13.19 -9.17 27.13
N SER A 193 12.66 -8.32 27.99
CA SER A 193 13.45 -7.50 28.90
C SER A 193 13.95 -8.45 30.00
N ASP A 194 15.11 -9.03 29.81
CA ASP A 194 15.87 -9.67 30.90
C ASP A 194 16.52 -8.59 31.77
#